data_56edf82ae3a6f7fa62d958605fe69c54
#
_entry.id   56edf82ae3a6f7fa62d958605fe69c54
#
_cell.length_a   1.000
_cell.length_b   1.000
_cell.length_c   1.000
_cell.angle_alpha   90.00
_cell.angle_beta   90.00
_cell.angle_gamma   90.00
#
_symmetry.space_group_name_H-M   'P 1'
#
loop_
_entity.id
_entity.type
_entity.pdbx_description
1 polymer ?
#
loop_
_entity_poly.entity_id
_entity_poly.type
_entity_poly.pdbx_seq_one_letter_code
_entity_poly.pdbx_strand_id
1 'polypeptide(L)'
;MAAFVNSFFEERVDRLFDLAKLVERVFTSAALEYRVVGGLAVYLYVEEREPDAGRLTKDIDIAVRREDLQKIAQAVEPFGLQYRHAAGLDTLVQTGEPSARRAVHLVFAGEKVRPDYAEPTPELGPYRTIQGMRLLPLADLIRMKLTSFRARDEAHLKDLDEAGLITTDLEAGLSPTLLERLARVRARD
;
A
#
# COMPACT_ATOMS: atom_id res chain seq x y z
N MET A 1 -15.10 -29.31 4.64
CA MET A 1 -15.37 -27.85 4.54
C MET A 1 -14.11 -26.99 4.70
N ALA A 2 -13.17 -27.31 5.58
CA ALA A 2 -11.91 -26.57 5.77
C ALA A 2 -10.99 -26.51 4.52
N ALA A 3 -10.85 -27.60 3.76
CA ALA A 3 -9.99 -27.67 2.57
C ALA A 3 -10.48 -26.73 1.42
N PHE A 4 -11.79 -26.53 1.29
CA PHE A 4 -12.36 -25.62 0.27
C PHE A 4 -12.13 -24.14 0.60
N VAL A 5 -12.15 -23.78 1.88
CA VAL A 5 -11.92 -22.41 2.33
C VAL A 5 -10.45 -22.02 2.12
N ASN A 6 -9.50 -22.94 2.38
CA ASN A 6 -8.07 -22.72 2.15
C ASN A 6 -7.76 -22.47 0.66
N SER A 7 -8.32 -23.28 -0.27
CA SER A 7 -8.01 -23.13 -1.69
C SER A 7 -8.47 -21.79 -2.27
N PHE A 8 -9.65 -21.30 -1.87
CA PHE A 8 -10.12 -19.96 -2.28
C PHE A 8 -9.28 -18.82 -1.70
N PHE A 9 -8.76 -19.02 -0.49
CA PHE A 9 -7.89 -18.02 0.14
C PHE A 9 -6.54 -17.97 -0.57
N GLU A 10 -5.89 -19.10 -0.78
CA GLU A 10 -4.62 -19.25 -1.50
C GLU A 10 -4.71 -18.66 -2.92
N GLU A 11 -5.75 -19.01 -3.68
CA GLU A 11 -5.99 -18.46 -5.03
C GLU A 11 -6.12 -16.93 -5.04
N ARG A 12 -6.68 -16.33 -3.99
CA ARG A 12 -6.80 -14.86 -3.88
C ARG A 12 -5.48 -14.20 -3.54
N VAL A 13 -4.68 -14.84 -2.72
CA VAL A 13 -3.33 -14.39 -2.37
C VAL A 13 -2.46 -14.42 -3.60
N ASP A 14 -2.43 -15.55 -4.31
CA ASP A 14 -1.63 -15.72 -5.53
C ASP A 14 -1.96 -14.66 -6.58
N ARG A 15 -3.25 -14.42 -6.84
CA ARG A 15 -3.69 -13.39 -7.79
C ARG A 15 -3.29 -11.97 -7.38
N LEU A 16 -3.29 -11.65 -6.08
CA LEU A 16 -2.84 -10.36 -5.58
C LEU A 16 -1.34 -10.16 -5.88
N PHE A 17 -0.54 -11.18 -5.55
CA PHE A 17 0.90 -11.14 -5.79
C PHE A 17 1.25 -11.17 -7.28
N ASP A 18 0.51 -11.90 -8.10
CA ASP A 18 0.69 -11.91 -9.56
C ASP A 18 0.43 -10.54 -10.16
N LEU A 19 -0.64 -9.85 -9.71
CA LEU A 19 -0.92 -8.48 -10.14
C LEU A 19 0.16 -7.50 -9.65
N ALA A 20 0.63 -7.62 -8.41
CA ALA A 20 1.71 -6.79 -7.88
C ALA A 20 3.03 -6.99 -8.67
N LYS A 21 3.39 -8.23 -8.99
CA LYS A 21 4.56 -8.56 -9.83
C LYS A 21 4.40 -8.07 -11.27
N LEU A 22 3.19 -8.10 -11.81
CA LEU A 22 2.91 -7.53 -13.13
C LEU A 22 3.16 -6.03 -13.13
N VAL A 23 2.64 -5.31 -12.13
CA VAL A 23 2.86 -3.87 -11.96
C VAL A 23 4.36 -3.56 -11.86
N GLU A 24 5.11 -4.30 -11.01
CA GLU A 24 6.56 -4.13 -10.89
C GLU A 24 7.28 -4.26 -12.24
N ARG A 25 6.98 -5.31 -13.01
CA ARG A 25 7.60 -5.53 -14.33
C ARG A 25 7.29 -4.41 -15.31
N VAL A 26 6.01 -4.00 -15.39
CA VAL A 26 5.58 -2.94 -16.31
C VAL A 26 6.22 -1.61 -15.95
N PHE A 27 6.19 -1.24 -14.68
CA PHE A 27 6.76 0.03 -14.21
C PHE A 27 8.28 0.07 -14.38
N THR A 28 8.96 -1.04 -14.10
CA THR A 28 10.41 -1.14 -14.32
C THR A 28 10.76 -1.03 -15.79
N SER A 29 10.06 -1.73 -16.68
CA SER A 29 10.33 -1.68 -18.13
C SER A 29 10.04 -0.32 -18.76
N ALA A 30 9.07 0.42 -18.22
CA ALA A 30 8.71 1.76 -18.66
C ALA A 30 9.53 2.88 -17.97
N ALA A 31 10.48 2.53 -17.12
CA ALA A 31 11.24 3.47 -16.28
C ALA A 31 10.32 4.41 -15.47
N LEU A 32 9.23 3.85 -14.92
CA LEU A 32 8.29 4.54 -14.05
C LEU A 32 8.65 4.32 -12.60
N GLU A 33 8.68 5.42 -11.84
CA GLU A 33 8.88 5.37 -10.40
C GLU A 33 7.56 5.10 -9.66
N TYR A 34 7.59 4.22 -8.67
CA TYR A 34 6.47 3.94 -7.80
C TYR A 34 6.93 3.39 -6.44
N ARG A 35 6.06 3.43 -5.45
CA ARG A 35 6.24 2.73 -4.17
C ARG A 35 4.97 1.99 -3.79
N VAL A 36 5.10 0.72 -3.42
CA VAL A 36 4.00 0.00 -2.79
C VAL A 36 3.73 0.62 -1.42
N VAL A 37 2.48 0.93 -1.17
CA VAL A 37 1.97 1.53 0.07
C VAL A 37 0.78 0.72 0.60
N GLY A 38 -0.01 1.27 1.48
CA GLY A 38 -1.25 0.64 1.92
C GLY A 38 -1.07 -0.63 2.72
N GLY A 39 -2.04 -1.54 2.60
CA GLY A 39 -2.08 -2.79 3.36
C GLY A 39 -1.04 -3.80 2.90
N LEU A 40 -0.74 -3.86 1.60
CA LEU A 40 0.26 -4.79 1.05
C LEU A 40 1.67 -4.46 1.57
N ALA A 41 2.02 -3.17 1.66
CA ALA A 41 3.32 -2.79 2.21
C ALA A 41 3.42 -3.17 3.71
N VAL A 42 2.36 -2.97 4.50
CA VAL A 42 2.33 -3.40 5.90
C VAL A 42 2.52 -4.91 6.00
N TYR A 43 1.73 -5.68 5.24
CA TYR A 43 1.84 -7.14 5.19
C TYR A 43 3.28 -7.59 4.94
N LEU A 44 3.93 -7.04 3.90
CA LEU A 44 5.30 -7.42 3.53
C LEU A 44 6.33 -7.06 4.59
N TYR A 45 6.20 -5.92 5.28
CA TYR A 45 7.09 -5.57 6.38
C TYR A 45 6.91 -6.49 7.59
N VAL A 46 5.67 -6.83 7.94
CA VAL A 46 5.37 -7.73 9.06
C VAL A 46 5.85 -9.13 8.76
N GLU A 47 5.52 -9.69 7.58
CA GLU A 47 5.94 -11.03 7.16
C GLU A 47 7.46 -11.22 7.09
N GLU A 48 8.21 -10.17 6.69
CA GLU A 48 9.67 -10.22 6.69
C GLU A 48 10.25 -10.28 8.10
N ARG A 49 9.57 -9.66 9.07
CA ARG A 49 9.99 -9.61 10.47
C ARG A 49 9.53 -10.81 11.27
N GLU A 50 8.29 -11.22 11.06
CA GLU A 50 7.61 -12.30 11.77
C GLU A 50 6.71 -13.06 10.78
N PRO A 51 7.22 -14.18 10.23
CA PRO A 51 6.46 -14.99 9.28
C PRO A 51 5.13 -15.47 9.86
N ASP A 52 4.10 -15.49 9.02
CA ASP A 52 2.72 -15.87 9.35
C ASP A 52 1.96 -14.91 10.27
N ALA A 53 2.55 -13.79 10.70
CA ALA A 53 1.89 -12.76 11.50
C ALA A 53 1.18 -11.70 10.66
N GLY A 54 1.51 -11.59 9.37
CA GLY A 54 1.00 -10.56 8.48
C GLY A 54 -0.49 -10.69 8.18
N ARG A 55 -1.22 -9.59 8.31
CA ARG A 55 -2.63 -9.51 7.94
C ARG A 55 -2.78 -9.21 6.46
N LEU A 56 -3.22 -10.20 5.68
CA LEU A 56 -3.35 -10.07 4.25
C LEU A 56 -4.38 -9.01 3.85
N THR A 57 -4.02 -8.22 2.82
CA THR A 57 -4.89 -7.22 2.18
C THR A 57 -5.59 -7.78 0.94
N LYS A 58 -6.59 -7.03 0.45
CA LYS A 58 -7.33 -7.37 -0.78
C LYS A 58 -6.97 -6.46 -1.96
N ASP A 59 -6.34 -5.33 -1.66
CA ASP A 59 -6.11 -4.23 -2.57
C ASP A 59 -4.61 -3.94 -2.65
N ILE A 60 -4.15 -3.51 -3.82
CA ILE A 60 -2.79 -3.02 -4.04
C ILE A 60 -2.88 -1.50 -4.12
N ASP A 61 -2.19 -0.83 -3.23
CA ASP A 61 -2.06 0.63 -3.27
C ASP A 61 -0.62 0.99 -3.65
N ILE A 62 -0.44 1.88 -4.64
CA ILE A 62 0.88 2.38 -5.02
C ILE A 62 0.90 3.91 -5.05
N ALA A 63 1.99 4.48 -4.57
CA ALA A 63 2.28 5.90 -4.72
C ALA A 63 3.04 6.11 -6.03
N VAL A 64 2.61 7.11 -6.81
CA VAL A 64 3.17 7.50 -8.11
C VAL A 64 3.23 9.02 -8.22
N ARG A 65 3.99 9.56 -9.19
CA ARG A 65 3.90 10.98 -9.52
C ARG A 65 2.67 11.25 -10.40
N ARG A 66 1.96 12.33 -10.13
CA ARG A 66 0.80 12.72 -10.96
C ARG A 66 1.19 13.00 -12.41
N GLU A 67 2.34 13.58 -12.62
CA GLU A 67 2.89 13.88 -13.95
C GLU A 67 3.13 12.63 -14.81
N ASP A 68 3.34 11.47 -14.18
CA ASP A 68 3.54 10.19 -14.87
C ASP A 68 2.22 9.49 -15.26
N LEU A 69 1.06 10.01 -14.88
CA LEU A 69 -0.23 9.33 -15.03
C LEU A 69 -0.55 8.91 -16.47
N GLN A 70 -0.29 9.81 -17.44
CA GLN A 70 -0.49 9.49 -18.85
C GLN A 70 0.44 8.38 -19.34
N LYS A 71 1.69 8.40 -18.91
CA LYS A 71 2.71 7.41 -19.22
C LYS A 71 2.37 6.05 -18.59
N ILE A 72 1.86 6.09 -17.34
CA ILE A 72 1.36 4.89 -16.65
C ILE A 72 0.22 4.26 -17.43
N ALA A 73 -0.79 5.06 -17.81
CA ALA A 73 -1.94 4.57 -18.57
C ALA A 73 -1.53 3.87 -19.88
N GLN A 74 -0.59 4.46 -20.62
CA GLN A 74 -0.04 3.88 -21.85
C GLN A 74 0.78 2.61 -21.60
N ALA A 75 1.60 2.60 -20.55
CA ALA A 75 2.48 1.48 -20.24
C ALA A 75 1.73 0.22 -19.81
N VAL A 76 0.60 0.36 -19.13
CA VAL A 76 -0.17 -0.78 -18.59
C VAL A 76 -1.15 -1.39 -19.59
N GLU A 77 -1.57 -0.65 -20.62
CA GLU A 77 -2.57 -1.08 -21.61
C GLU A 77 -2.19 -2.38 -22.34
N PRO A 78 -0.94 -2.58 -22.83
CA PRO A 78 -0.54 -3.81 -23.50
C PRO A 78 -0.59 -5.06 -22.60
N PHE A 79 -0.66 -4.86 -21.29
CA PHE A 79 -0.71 -5.92 -20.28
C PHE A 79 -2.12 -6.17 -19.74
N GLY A 80 -3.14 -5.64 -20.42
CA GLY A 80 -4.54 -5.85 -20.06
C GLY A 80 -4.98 -5.06 -18.82
N LEU A 81 -4.27 -3.98 -18.47
CA LEU A 81 -4.69 -3.04 -17.43
C LEU A 81 -5.13 -1.72 -18.06
N GLN A 82 -6.15 -1.12 -17.49
CA GLN A 82 -6.67 0.17 -17.95
C GLN A 82 -6.76 1.14 -16.79
N TYR A 83 -6.26 2.38 -17.00
CA TYR A 83 -6.48 3.47 -16.06
C TYR A 83 -7.95 3.89 -16.03
N ARG A 84 -8.47 4.12 -14.83
CA ARG A 84 -9.83 4.62 -14.60
C ARG A 84 -9.83 5.61 -13.44
N HIS A 85 -10.47 6.75 -13.67
CA HIS A 85 -10.84 7.68 -12.61
C HIS A 85 -12.35 7.60 -12.37
N ALA A 86 -12.77 7.22 -11.17
CA ALA A 86 -14.19 7.12 -10.82
C ALA A 86 -14.38 7.36 -9.31
N ALA A 87 -15.40 8.12 -8.95
CA ALA A 87 -15.76 8.45 -7.57
C ALA A 87 -14.57 9.01 -6.75
N GLY A 88 -13.69 9.80 -7.39
CA GLY A 88 -12.51 10.39 -6.74
C GLY A 88 -11.37 9.41 -6.48
N LEU A 89 -11.41 8.23 -7.10
CA LEU A 89 -10.36 7.21 -7.03
C LEU A 89 -9.68 7.04 -8.38
N ASP A 90 -8.37 7.01 -8.37
CA ASP A 90 -7.52 6.69 -9.50
C ASP A 90 -7.07 5.24 -9.40
N THR A 91 -7.36 4.43 -10.41
CA THR A 91 -7.14 2.98 -10.36
C THR A 91 -6.64 2.43 -11.68
N LEU A 92 -5.89 1.32 -11.61
CA LEU A 92 -5.65 0.44 -12.75
C LEU A 92 -6.52 -0.80 -12.58
N VAL A 93 -7.40 -1.06 -13.53
CA VAL A 93 -8.33 -2.19 -13.52
C VAL A 93 -8.01 -3.15 -14.65
N GLN A 94 -8.27 -4.43 -14.48
CA GLN A 94 -8.13 -5.41 -15.55
C GLN A 94 -9.21 -5.19 -16.62
N THR A 95 -8.82 -5.22 -17.89
CA THR A 95 -9.74 -5.12 -19.02
C THR A 95 -10.71 -6.30 -18.99
N GLY A 96 -12.02 -6.02 -19.02
CA GLY A 96 -13.07 -7.05 -18.96
C GLY A 96 -13.56 -7.41 -17.54
N GLU A 97 -12.85 -7.00 -16.46
CA GLU A 97 -13.32 -7.13 -15.08
C GLU A 97 -13.35 -5.76 -14.37
N PRO A 98 -14.40 -4.96 -14.53
CA PRO A 98 -14.45 -3.59 -14.03
C PRO A 98 -14.62 -3.47 -12.51
N SER A 99 -14.44 -4.54 -11.75
CA SER A 99 -14.58 -4.52 -10.29
C SER A 99 -13.43 -3.75 -9.65
N ALA A 100 -13.73 -2.60 -9.06
CA ALA A 100 -12.78 -1.82 -8.24
C ALA A 100 -12.21 -2.62 -7.04
N ARG A 101 -12.75 -3.79 -6.73
CA ARG A 101 -12.28 -4.69 -5.67
C ARG A 101 -11.00 -5.48 -6.02
N ARG A 102 -10.52 -5.37 -7.25
CA ARG A 102 -9.30 -6.03 -7.75
C ARG A 102 -8.43 -5.04 -8.52
N ALA A 103 -8.51 -3.79 -8.14
CA ALA A 103 -7.77 -2.71 -8.78
C ALA A 103 -6.45 -2.43 -8.06
N VAL A 104 -5.51 -1.89 -8.80
CA VAL A 104 -4.37 -1.19 -8.21
C VAL A 104 -4.79 0.26 -8.01
N HIS A 105 -4.82 0.71 -6.77
CA HIS A 105 -5.15 2.09 -6.43
C HIS A 105 -3.91 2.96 -6.55
N LEU A 106 -4.07 4.11 -7.19
CA LEU A 106 -3.02 5.10 -7.31
C LEU A 106 -3.24 6.20 -6.28
N VAL A 107 -2.19 6.51 -5.50
CA VAL A 107 -2.11 7.72 -4.69
C VAL A 107 -0.95 8.56 -5.22
N PHE A 108 -1.06 9.89 -5.09
CA PHE A 108 -0.07 10.78 -5.70
C PHE A 108 0.90 11.31 -4.65
N ALA A 109 2.19 11.13 -4.92
CA ALA A 109 3.27 11.66 -4.10
C ALA A 109 3.15 13.18 -3.95
N GLY A 110 3.43 13.70 -2.75
CA GLY A 110 3.33 15.12 -2.43
C GLY A 110 1.90 15.66 -2.29
N GLU A 111 0.86 14.85 -2.57
CA GLU A 111 -0.54 15.30 -2.51
C GLU A 111 -1.30 14.71 -1.32
N LYS A 112 -2.26 15.45 -0.80
CA LYS A 112 -3.19 14.94 0.20
C LYS A 112 -4.22 14.03 -0.46
N VAL A 113 -4.35 12.78 0.00
CA VAL A 113 -5.40 11.84 -0.46
C VAL A 113 -6.79 12.37 -0.11
N ARG A 114 -6.92 13.10 1.01
CA ARG A 114 -8.12 13.83 1.39
C ARG A 114 -7.75 15.20 1.96
N PRO A 115 -8.57 16.23 1.74
CA PRO A 115 -8.26 17.58 2.22
C PRO A 115 -8.05 17.70 3.73
N ASP A 116 -8.76 16.87 4.51
CA ASP A 116 -8.72 16.81 5.97
C ASP A 116 -7.55 16.02 6.54
N TYR A 117 -6.73 15.35 5.72
CA TYR A 117 -5.57 14.61 6.20
C TYR A 117 -4.49 15.56 6.74
N ALA A 118 -3.85 15.15 7.84
CA ALA A 118 -2.82 15.95 8.50
C ALA A 118 -1.62 16.22 7.57
N GLU A 119 -1.17 15.20 6.88
CA GLU A 119 0.02 15.24 6.03
C GLU A 119 -0.28 14.75 4.59
N PRO A 120 0.47 15.19 3.59
CA PRO A 120 0.38 14.65 2.23
C PRO A 120 1.00 13.24 2.17
N THR A 121 0.75 12.54 1.06
CA THR A 121 1.50 11.34 0.68
C THR A 121 2.98 11.69 0.55
N PRO A 122 3.90 10.90 1.12
CA PRO A 122 5.33 11.14 0.98
C PRO A 122 5.79 11.19 -0.47
N GLU A 123 6.88 11.92 -0.73
CA GLU A 123 7.54 11.92 -2.02
C GLU A 123 8.15 10.57 -2.36
N LEU A 124 8.33 10.28 -3.65
CA LEU A 124 8.99 9.06 -4.11
C LEU A 124 10.51 9.15 -3.90
N GLY A 125 10.92 9.05 -2.66
CA GLY A 125 12.30 8.99 -2.23
C GLY A 125 12.88 7.56 -2.29
N PRO A 126 13.79 7.21 -1.36
CA PRO A 126 14.34 5.87 -1.20
C PRO A 126 13.23 4.80 -1.11
N TYR A 127 13.60 3.55 -1.32
CA TYR A 127 12.69 2.41 -1.16
C TYR A 127 13.41 1.23 -0.52
N ARG A 128 12.64 0.32 0.04
CA ARG A 128 13.11 -1.00 0.44
C ARG A 128 12.54 -2.04 -0.53
N THR A 129 13.36 -2.95 -0.99
CA THR A 129 12.90 -4.08 -1.81
C THR A 129 12.57 -5.26 -0.90
N ILE A 130 11.31 -5.71 -0.91
CA ILE A 130 10.86 -6.93 -0.24
C ILE A 130 10.09 -7.76 -1.27
N GLN A 131 10.44 -9.02 -1.43
CA GLN A 131 9.85 -9.94 -2.42
C GLN A 131 9.81 -9.35 -3.85
N GLY A 132 10.85 -8.59 -4.23
CA GLY A 132 10.96 -7.96 -5.55
C GLY A 132 10.14 -6.69 -5.74
N MET A 133 9.37 -6.24 -4.76
CA MET A 133 8.55 -5.02 -4.83
C MET A 133 9.25 -3.84 -4.15
N ARG A 134 9.12 -2.64 -4.72
CA ARG A 134 9.66 -1.39 -4.18
C ARG A 134 8.69 -0.77 -3.18
N LEU A 135 8.93 -0.97 -1.89
CA LEU A 135 8.09 -0.47 -0.81
C LEU A 135 8.49 0.94 -0.39
N LEU A 136 7.49 1.73 -0.01
CA LEU A 136 7.72 2.99 0.70
C LEU A 136 8.50 2.69 1.99
N PRO A 137 9.49 3.53 2.39
CA PRO A 137 10.20 3.36 3.65
C PRO A 137 9.23 3.24 4.83
N LEU A 138 9.57 2.39 5.80
CA LEU A 138 8.69 2.07 6.92
C LEU A 138 8.24 3.31 7.70
N ALA A 139 9.13 4.28 7.92
CA ALA A 139 8.79 5.53 8.60
C ALA A 139 7.68 6.30 7.87
N ASP A 140 7.77 6.38 6.55
CA ASP A 140 6.80 7.08 5.71
C ASP A 140 5.48 6.31 5.62
N LEU A 141 5.54 4.97 5.60
CA LEU A 141 4.35 4.12 5.64
C LEU A 141 3.57 4.30 6.97
N ILE A 142 4.29 4.34 8.11
CA ILE A 142 3.71 4.61 9.43
C ILE A 142 3.05 6.00 9.45
N ARG A 143 3.73 7.03 8.93
CA ARG A 143 3.14 8.39 8.79
C ARG A 143 1.84 8.38 7.99
N MET A 144 1.82 7.69 6.85
CA MET A 144 0.60 7.57 6.03
C MET A 144 -0.54 6.91 6.79
N LYS A 145 -0.26 5.84 7.55
CA LYS A 145 -1.26 5.13 8.36
C LYS A 145 -1.77 6.00 9.50
N LEU A 146 -0.88 6.69 10.21
CA LEU A 146 -1.25 7.64 11.26
C LEU A 146 -2.01 8.85 10.70
N THR A 147 -1.72 9.27 9.45
CA THR A 147 -2.40 10.39 8.79
C THR A 147 -3.83 10.04 8.40
N SER A 148 -4.06 8.88 7.78
CA SER A 148 -5.40 8.44 7.36
C SER A 148 -6.26 7.98 8.55
N PHE A 149 -5.66 7.32 9.51
CA PHE A 149 -6.18 6.93 10.82
C PHE A 149 -7.61 6.33 10.82
N ARG A 150 -7.91 5.50 9.83
CA ARG A 150 -9.15 4.72 9.75
C ARG A 150 -9.01 3.45 10.59
N ALA A 151 -10.10 2.80 10.98
CA ALA A 151 -10.09 1.56 11.76
C ALA A 151 -9.14 0.48 11.18
N ARG A 152 -9.04 0.37 9.85
CA ARG A 152 -8.09 -0.53 9.20
C ARG A 152 -6.64 -0.07 9.40
N ASP A 153 -6.38 1.21 9.37
CA ASP A 153 -5.04 1.77 9.57
C ASP A 153 -4.59 1.61 11.03
N GLU A 154 -5.51 1.73 11.98
CA GLU A 154 -5.24 1.42 13.40
C GLU A 154 -4.84 -0.06 13.58
N ALA A 155 -5.55 -1.00 12.91
CA ALA A 155 -5.18 -2.42 12.95
C ALA A 155 -3.80 -2.68 12.33
N HIS A 156 -3.47 -2.05 11.20
CA HIS A 156 -2.15 -2.14 10.58
C HIS A 156 -1.04 -1.56 11.45
N LEU A 157 -1.31 -0.45 12.15
CA LEU A 157 -0.34 0.14 13.08
C LEU A 157 -0.09 -0.78 14.29
N LYS A 158 -1.14 -1.47 14.77
CA LYS A 158 -1.01 -2.46 15.84
C LYS A 158 -0.15 -3.64 15.36
N ASP A 159 -0.41 -4.19 14.16
CA ASP A 159 0.40 -5.27 13.58
C ASP A 159 1.89 -4.87 13.47
N LEU A 160 2.19 -3.62 13.04
CA LEU A 160 3.55 -3.11 12.96
C LEU A 160 4.21 -2.91 14.33
N ASP A 161 3.45 -2.46 15.32
CA ASP A 161 3.95 -2.22 16.69
C ASP A 161 4.22 -3.55 17.40
N GLU A 162 3.32 -4.53 17.31
CA GLU A 162 3.47 -5.88 17.85
C GLU A 162 4.69 -6.62 17.24
N ALA A 163 4.94 -6.45 15.94
CA ALA A 163 6.14 -6.95 15.28
C ALA A 163 7.44 -6.19 15.66
N GLY A 164 7.36 -5.18 16.55
CA GLY A 164 8.52 -4.38 16.98
C GLY A 164 9.09 -3.49 15.88
N LEU A 165 8.30 -3.14 14.87
CA LEU A 165 8.69 -2.33 13.73
C LEU A 165 8.53 -0.82 13.98
N ILE A 166 7.74 -0.41 14.98
CA ILE A 166 7.61 1.00 15.39
C ILE A 166 8.61 1.26 16.52
N THR A 167 9.78 1.76 16.15
CA THR A 167 10.89 2.03 17.10
C THR A 167 10.86 3.47 17.60
N THR A 168 11.55 3.72 18.72
CA THR A 168 11.70 5.06 19.31
C THR A 168 12.30 6.06 18.34
N ASP A 169 13.24 5.62 17.49
CA ASP A 169 13.86 6.48 16.48
C ASP A 169 12.85 6.91 15.40
N LEU A 170 11.94 6.03 15.01
CA LEU A 170 10.85 6.36 14.09
C LEU A 170 9.85 7.32 14.73
N GLU A 171 9.54 7.12 16.02
CA GLU A 171 8.63 7.99 16.77
C GLU A 171 9.18 9.41 16.87
N ALA A 172 10.49 9.58 17.08
CA ALA A 172 11.12 10.89 17.17
C ALA A 172 10.95 11.74 15.90
N GLY A 173 10.66 11.11 14.74
CA GLY A 173 10.37 11.78 13.47
C GLY A 173 8.89 12.10 13.24
N LEU A 174 7.98 11.77 14.16
CA LEU A 174 6.55 12.01 14.01
C LEU A 174 6.14 13.39 14.55
N SER A 175 5.15 14.00 13.91
CA SER A 175 4.52 15.22 14.43
C SER A 175 3.73 14.95 15.73
N PRO A 176 3.49 15.96 16.59
CA PRO A 176 2.71 15.77 17.82
C PRO A 176 1.35 15.12 17.58
N THR A 177 0.64 15.50 16.53
CA THR A 177 -0.64 14.91 16.15
C THR A 177 -0.53 13.43 15.83
N LEU A 178 0.53 13.02 15.14
CA LEU A 178 0.74 11.61 14.80
C LEU A 178 1.16 10.80 16.02
N LEU A 179 1.95 11.37 16.93
CA LEU A 179 2.30 10.75 18.21
C LEU A 179 1.05 10.50 19.08
N GLU A 180 0.14 11.48 19.17
CA GLU A 180 -1.14 11.30 19.87
C GLU A 180 -1.96 10.15 19.29
N ARG A 181 -2.00 10.04 17.96
CA ARG A 181 -2.70 8.93 17.29
C ARG A 181 -2.03 7.59 17.57
N LEU A 182 -0.71 7.51 17.56
CA LEU A 182 0.02 6.29 17.92
C LEU A 182 -0.24 5.87 19.37
N ALA A 183 -0.21 6.82 20.30
CA ALA A 183 -0.57 6.56 21.70
C ALA A 183 -2.00 6.01 21.85
N ARG A 184 -2.95 6.51 21.05
CA ARG A 184 -4.34 5.99 21.03
C ARG A 184 -4.43 4.56 20.49
N VAL A 185 -3.60 4.18 19.51
CA VAL A 185 -3.54 2.79 19.02
C VAL A 185 -3.09 1.86 20.15
N ARG A 186 -2.02 2.23 20.86
CA ARG A 186 -1.46 1.44 21.97
C ARG A 186 -2.37 1.36 23.21
N ALA A 187 -3.23 2.35 23.43
CA ALA A 187 -4.15 2.39 24.58
C ALA A 187 -5.43 1.57 24.39
N ARG A 188 -5.65 0.98 23.21
CA ARG A 188 -6.86 0.19 22.86
C ARG A 188 -6.64 -1.32 22.96
N ASP A 189 -5.76 -1.77 23.84
CA ASP A 189 -5.58 -3.19 24.18
C ASP A 189 -6.66 -3.71 25.13
#